data_53fd660ecc63c0bc2c7adae2a2ad3890
#
_entry.id   53fd660ecc63c0bc2c7adae2a2ad3890
#
_cell.length_a   1.000
_cell.length_b   1.000
_cell.length_c   1.000
_cell.angle_alpha   90.00
_cell.angle_beta   90.00
_cell.angle_gamma   90.00
#
_symmetry.space_group_name_H-M   'P 1'
#
loop_
_entity.id
_entity.type
_entity.pdbx_description
1 polymer ?
#
loop_
_entity_poly.entity_id
_entity_poly.type
_entity_poly.pdbx_seq_one_letter_code
_entity_poly.pdbx_strand_id
1 'polypeptide(L)'
;FLTDKADTGIYIISGKILKMLRDRTITAFSNEILPELLSQNKSLFAFRCAGYRRGINTVLSYLKCTRDMLDGKTVFPLSEICDGIYSNSELPCGKYNITPPVFIGENTEISDGADLGPYTVVGDGCFIGEKAFVRGSIMLNKSAALRGADISGAVMGVNSVAEENSKMSLGSVLCEKTTVGRNMAVGENIKVTPKPHGGISVPESQPQAYYYAENIAALGSRGTDSLFGDFDIGLFCKVGRALGSCEFGTRTGIGYDDSVSSAAAVKAVTAGLISSGSHVFDFGRCFLSEVAFFSSFCSLGCGIYIYSEKNGIHSAFYGNGGLPLSPDFEQELERRAENGEFRRCSAQNMRAVSDMSSMSSMYRRELLRQSGDMLSGISANVMSDNKDILLLMEDCLLSLGCGKGDDITFKITRGGTEVSAFCRECGWINMDKLLSLCCLYEFQCGHDVAVPYDAPAAINDMADGYEKRVLRYPVQAKTPVRDELKYLSSKQIFLRDGLFMAVKILGIMRETGYSFPKLLSQIPEFFVKHKTVSFFSVPEDICRAFPNDTVYPSHNGAVMYRRGGRVLLKPSENGKTIEIVTEALNYEVSCELCDDIENKLRDLGSVLN
;
A
#
# COMPACT_ATOMS: atom_id res chain seq x y z
N PHE A 1 -8.20 -8.47 15.39
CA PHE A 1 -8.13 -7.50 16.52
C PHE A 1 -8.82 -8.08 17.74
N LEU A 2 -8.14 -8.10 18.89
CA LEU A 2 -8.73 -8.52 20.17
C LEU A 2 -9.66 -7.44 20.77
N THR A 3 -9.69 -6.23 20.20
CA THR A 3 -10.47 -5.08 20.70
C THR A 3 -10.63 -4.02 19.60
N ASP A 4 -11.75 -3.30 19.65
CA ASP A 4 -12.09 -2.12 18.84
C ASP A 4 -11.39 -0.83 19.31
N LYS A 5 -10.44 -0.94 20.24
CA LYS A 5 -9.77 0.19 20.89
C LYS A 5 -8.37 0.37 20.32
N ALA A 6 -8.03 1.60 19.97
CA ALA A 6 -6.71 1.99 19.51
C ALA A 6 -5.98 2.80 20.60
N ASP A 7 -4.65 2.66 20.62
CA ASP A 7 -3.79 3.49 21.44
C ASP A 7 -3.88 4.95 21.00
N THR A 8 -3.99 5.86 21.98
CA THR A 8 -4.07 7.30 21.73
C THR A 8 -2.70 7.96 21.58
N GLY A 9 -1.62 7.28 21.91
CA GLY A 9 -0.29 7.87 22.01
C GLY A 9 -0.10 8.80 23.24
N ILE A 10 -1.07 8.85 24.15
CA ILE A 10 -1.00 9.66 25.37
C ILE A 10 -0.78 8.72 26.57
N TYR A 11 0.34 8.92 27.27
CA TYR A 11 0.73 8.07 28.39
C TYR A 11 1.01 8.89 29.63
N ILE A 12 0.53 8.43 30.80
CA ILE A 12 0.91 8.94 32.10
C ILE A 12 1.86 7.92 32.71
N ILE A 13 3.10 8.32 32.97
CA ILE A 13 4.18 7.44 33.35
C ILE A 13 4.69 7.81 34.74
N SER A 14 4.92 6.83 35.61
CA SER A 14 5.51 7.06 36.92
C SER A 14 6.99 7.47 36.83
N GLY A 15 7.46 8.27 37.77
CA GLY A 15 8.86 8.69 37.83
C GLY A 15 9.87 7.53 37.93
N LYS A 16 9.45 6.35 38.40
CA LYS A 16 10.29 5.13 38.43
C LYS A 16 10.52 4.62 37.01
N ILE A 17 9.49 4.60 36.19
CA ILE A 17 9.59 4.19 34.77
C ILE A 17 10.40 5.21 33.98
N LEU A 18 10.18 6.53 34.20
CA LEU A 18 10.97 7.56 33.56
C LEU A 18 12.47 7.43 33.84
N LYS A 19 12.85 7.10 35.09
CA LYS A 19 14.26 6.84 35.43
C LYS A 19 14.83 5.62 34.69
N MET A 20 14.05 4.58 34.47
CA MET A 20 14.44 3.39 33.72
C MET A 20 14.66 3.69 32.23
N LEU A 21 13.94 4.68 31.69
CA LEU A 21 13.98 5.07 30.27
C LEU A 21 15.03 6.14 29.96
N ARG A 22 15.64 6.78 30.99
CA ARG A 22 16.48 7.98 30.85
C ARG A 22 17.66 7.82 29.89
N ASP A 23 18.25 6.64 29.86
CA ASP A 23 19.49 6.37 29.11
C ASP A 23 19.24 5.52 27.86
N ARG A 24 17.98 5.41 27.45
CA ARG A 24 17.58 4.61 26.26
C ARG A 24 17.15 5.48 25.10
N THR A 25 17.58 5.11 23.91
CA THR A 25 17.03 5.67 22.65
C THR A 25 15.73 4.93 22.33
N ILE A 26 14.59 5.57 22.56
CA ILE A 26 13.25 5.00 22.35
C ILE A 26 12.71 5.59 21.04
N THR A 27 12.35 4.76 20.09
CA THR A 27 11.76 5.18 18.81
C THR A 27 10.24 5.13 18.85
N ALA A 28 9.65 4.14 19.56
CA ALA A 28 8.21 3.99 19.67
C ALA A 28 7.81 3.42 21.03
N PHE A 29 7.16 4.23 21.87
CA PHE A 29 6.76 3.82 23.23
C PHE A 29 5.82 2.61 23.24
N SER A 30 4.82 2.59 22.37
CA SER A 30 3.85 1.50 22.26
C SER A 30 4.47 0.18 21.82
N ASN A 31 5.48 0.22 20.95
CA ASN A 31 6.06 -0.97 20.35
C ASN A 31 7.24 -1.54 21.14
N GLU A 32 7.92 -0.72 21.93
CA GLU A 32 9.11 -1.11 22.67
C GLU A 32 8.84 -1.22 24.17
N ILE A 33 8.28 -0.18 24.77
CA ILE A 33 8.19 -0.05 26.22
C ILE A 33 6.97 -0.78 26.79
N LEU A 34 5.80 -0.68 26.16
CA LEU A 34 4.61 -1.35 26.67
C LEU A 34 4.78 -2.87 26.72
N PRO A 35 5.29 -3.57 25.68
CA PRO A 35 5.55 -5.00 25.75
C PRO A 35 6.58 -5.38 26.82
N GLU A 36 7.63 -4.56 27.01
CA GLU A 36 8.63 -4.81 28.04
C GLU A 36 8.04 -4.68 29.45
N LEU A 37 7.24 -3.64 29.71
CA LEU A 37 6.56 -3.47 30.99
C LEU A 37 5.58 -4.61 31.28
N LEU A 38 4.88 -5.12 30.26
CA LEU A 38 4.01 -6.28 30.39
C LEU A 38 4.79 -7.55 30.73
N SER A 39 5.91 -7.80 30.04
CA SER A 39 6.77 -8.95 30.31
C SER A 39 7.36 -8.95 31.72
N GLN A 40 7.59 -7.75 32.29
CA GLN A 40 8.05 -7.56 33.66
C GLN A 40 6.91 -7.55 34.70
N ASN A 41 5.69 -7.91 34.30
CA ASN A 41 4.49 -7.88 35.17
C ASN A 41 4.26 -6.53 35.88
N LYS A 42 4.59 -5.41 35.21
CA LYS A 42 4.27 -4.08 35.72
C LYS A 42 2.79 -3.78 35.52
N SER A 43 2.19 -3.09 36.48
CA SER A 43 0.79 -2.69 36.40
C SER A 43 0.60 -1.63 35.33
N LEU A 44 -0.15 -1.96 34.27
CA LEU A 44 -0.61 -1.05 33.23
C LEU A 44 -2.12 -0.86 33.35
N PHE A 45 -2.55 0.40 33.28
CA PHE A 45 -3.95 0.76 33.33
C PHE A 45 -4.35 1.46 32.05
N ALA A 46 -5.43 1.01 31.41
CA ALA A 46 -5.98 1.67 30.25
C ALA A 46 -7.14 2.60 30.64
N PHE A 47 -7.08 3.84 30.19
CA PHE A 47 -8.16 4.80 30.33
C PHE A 47 -8.89 4.97 28.99
N ARG A 48 -10.20 4.74 28.98
CA ARG A 48 -11.03 4.94 27.79
C ARG A 48 -11.35 6.43 27.61
N CYS A 49 -10.74 7.05 26.61
CA CYS A 49 -11.08 8.42 26.23
C CYS A 49 -12.38 8.44 25.40
N ALA A 50 -13.35 9.26 25.79
CA ALA A 50 -14.66 9.38 25.15
C ALA A 50 -14.76 10.59 24.21
N GLY A 51 -13.69 11.36 24.01
CA GLY A 51 -13.67 12.57 23.20
C GLY A 51 -13.30 12.35 21.73
N TYR A 52 -13.45 13.41 20.93
CA TYR A 52 -12.96 13.42 19.56
C TYR A 52 -11.43 13.19 19.52
N ARG A 53 -10.99 12.32 18.63
CA ARG A 53 -9.58 12.05 18.37
C ARG A 53 -9.37 11.77 16.89
N ARG A 54 -8.36 12.42 16.31
CA ARG A 54 -7.88 12.12 14.96
C ARG A 54 -6.35 12.23 14.92
N GLY A 55 -5.69 11.22 14.38
CA GLY A 55 -4.26 11.29 14.08
C GLY A 55 -4.02 12.16 12.84
N ILE A 56 -3.07 13.11 12.93
CA ILE A 56 -2.68 13.97 11.80
C ILE A 56 -1.33 13.47 11.28
N ASN A 57 -1.36 12.41 10.48
CA ASN A 57 -0.16 11.78 9.94
C ASN A 57 0.06 12.12 8.45
N THR A 58 -0.95 12.64 7.78
CA THR A 58 -0.92 12.99 6.36
C THR A 58 -1.61 14.33 6.12
N VAL A 59 -1.36 14.95 4.96
CA VAL A 59 -2.04 16.19 4.55
C VAL A 59 -3.55 15.99 4.50
N LEU A 60 -4.00 14.86 3.99
CA LEU A 60 -5.43 14.53 3.94
C LEU A 60 -6.04 14.38 5.33
N SER A 61 -5.34 13.77 6.29
CA SER A 61 -5.83 13.69 7.67
C SER A 61 -5.87 15.07 8.34
N TYR A 62 -4.95 15.98 7.98
CA TYR A 62 -4.99 17.36 8.43
C TYR A 62 -6.21 18.11 7.87
N LEU A 63 -6.45 18.03 6.56
CA LEU A 63 -7.64 18.60 5.94
C LEU A 63 -8.95 18.04 6.55
N LYS A 64 -8.99 16.75 6.83
CA LYS A 64 -10.14 16.10 7.49
C LYS A 64 -10.34 16.57 8.93
N CYS A 65 -9.25 16.70 9.70
CA CYS A 65 -9.32 17.24 11.06
C CYS A 65 -9.94 18.64 11.06
N THR A 66 -9.52 19.47 10.11
CA THR A 66 -10.03 20.83 9.93
C THR A 66 -11.54 20.82 9.57
N ARG A 67 -11.96 19.92 8.69
CA ARG A 67 -13.40 19.73 8.39
C ARG A 67 -14.19 19.34 9.63
N ASP A 68 -13.70 18.38 10.41
CA ASP A 68 -14.35 17.96 11.66
C ASP A 68 -14.45 19.10 12.69
N MET A 69 -13.49 20.03 12.70
CA MET A 69 -13.56 21.24 13.54
C MET A 69 -14.65 22.18 13.04
N LEU A 70 -14.73 22.43 11.75
CA LEU A 70 -15.76 23.29 11.15
C LEU A 70 -17.17 22.68 11.27
N ASP A 71 -17.29 21.35 11.28
CA ASP A 71 -18.53 20.62 11.55
C ASP A 71 -18.92 20.62 13.05
N GLY A 72 -18.15 21.26 13.93
CA GLY A 72 -18.41 21.29 15.37
C GLY A 72 -18.23 19.94 16.10
N LYS A 73 -17.54 18.96 15.49
CA LYS A 73 -17.28 17.65 16.11
C LYS A 73 -16.21 17.71 17.21
N THR A 74 -15.51 18.82 17.31
CA THR A 74 -14.47 19.05 18.33
C THR A 74 -14.97 20.02 19.39
N VAL A 75 -14.35 20.01 20.58
CA VAL A 75 -14.65 20.96 21.66
C VAL A 75 -13.96 22.32 21.45
N PHE A 76 -13.30 22.51 20.32
CA PHE A 76 -12.58 23.75 20.04
C PHE A 76 -13.58 24.88 19.77
N PRO A 77 -13.55 25.99 20.56
CA PRO A 77 -14.50 27.10 20.38
C PRO A 77 -14.13 27.87 19.09
N LEU A 78 -15.06 27.91 18.15
CA LEU A 78 -15.01 28.79 16.99
C LEU A 78 -16.01 29.94 17.18
N SER A 79 -15.61 31.16 16.89
CA SER A 79 -16.49 32.32 16.94
C SER A 79 -17.30 32.39 15.65
N GLU A 80 -18.56 31.98 15.70
CA GLU A 80 -19.47 32.05 14.57
C GLU A 80 -20.02 33.48 14.41
N ILE A 81 -19.93 34.03 13.20
CA ILE A 81 -20.47 35.33 12.87
C ILE A 81 -21.85 35.18 12.19
N CYS A 82 -21.96 34.21 11.30
CA CYS A 82 -23.16 33.96 10.51
C CYS A 82 -23.16 32.50 10.04
N ASP A 83 -24.30 31.85 10.00
CA ASP A 83 -24.57 30.47 9.57
C ASP A 83 -23.39 29.67 8.96
N GLY A 84 -22.53 29.11 9.84
CA GLY A 84 -21.35 28.33 9.43
C GLY A 84 -20.16 29.16 8.93
N ILE A 85 -20.17 30.47 9.08
CA ILE A 85 -19.00 31.35 8.84
C ILE A 85 -18.39 31.74 10.17
N TYR A 86 -17.15 31.39 10.37
CA TYR A 86 -16.40 31.60 11.60
C TYR A 86 -15.30 32.65 11.39
N SER A 87 -15.21 33.62 12.28
CA SER A 87 -14.09 34.58 12.33
C SER A 87 -14.00 35.23 13.71
N ASN A 88 -12.82 35.75 14.06
CA ASN A 88 -12.60 36.54 15.27
C ASN A 88 -12.71 38.06 15.00
N SER A 89 -12.92 38.48 13.76
CA SER A 89 -13.03 39.88 13.34
C SER A 89 -14.20 40.06 12.37
N GLU A 90 -14.54 41.33 12.06
CA GLU A 90 -15.50 41.64 11.00
C GLU A 90 -14.98 41.16 9.64
N LEU A 91 -15.89 40.67 8.79
CA LEU A 91 -15.53 40.23 7.45
C LEU A 91 -15.13 41.41 6.56
N PRO A 92 -14.15 41.25 5.65
CA PRO A 92 -13.80 42.28 4.69
C PRO A 92 -15.00 42.73 3.85
N CYS A 93 -15.11 44.04 3.58
CA CYS A 93 -16.13 44.53 2.68
C CYS A 93 -15.78 44.20 1.22
N GLY A 94 -16.73 43.62 0.44
CA GLY A 94 -16.48 43.28 -0.97
C GLY A 94 -17.66 42.50 -1.59
N LYS A 95 -17.56 42.26 -2.91
CA LYS A 95 -18.51 41.45 -3.69
C LYS A 95 -17.91 40.07 -3.96
N TYR A 96 -17.81 39.23 -2.97
CA TYR A 96 -17.30 37.87 -3.05
C TYR A 96 -18.33 36.84 -2.56
N ASN A 97 -18.13 35.58 -2.89
CA ASN A 97 -19.03 34.49 -2.47
C ASN A 97 -18.37 33.66 -1.38
N ILE A 98 -19.15 33.33 -0.33
CA ILE A 98 -18.72 32.38 0.70
C ILE A 98 -19.76 31.25 0.76
N THR A 99 -19.28 30.03 0.61
CA THR A 99 -20.08 28.81 0.80
C THR A 99 -19.67 28.17 2.14
N PRO A 100 -20.52 28.19 3.18
CA PRO A 100 -20.20 27.59 4.49
C PRO A 100 -19.98 26.07 4.42
N PRO A 101 -19.27 25.47 5.42
CA PRO A 101 -18.59 26.12 6.52
C PRO A 101 -17.20 26.67 6.14
N VAL A 102 -16.84 27.85 6.66
CA VAL A 102 -15.59 28.54 6.37
C VAL A 102 -15.08 29.27 7.62
N PHE A 103 -13.75 29.24 7.85
CA PHE A 103 -13.08 30.10 8.84
C PHE A 103 -12.24 31.14 8.13
N ILE A 104 -12.34 32.40 8.57
CA ILE A 104 -11.56 33.52 8.02
C ILE A 104 -10.84 34.24 9.17
N GLY A 105 -9.51 34.26 9.09
CA GLY A 105 -8.64 34.92 10.05
C GLY A 105 -8.65 36.45 9.97
N GLU A 106 -8.03 37.09 10.96
CA GLU A 106 -7.95 38.55 11.10
C GLU A 106 -7.13 39.19 9.99
N ASN A 107 -7.48 40.43 9.61
CA ASN A 107 -6.76 41.21 8.60
C ASN A 107 -6.59 40.51 7.24
N THR A 108 -7.50 39.61 6.89
CA THR A 108 -7.54 38.95 5.59
C THR A 108 -8.23 39.86 4.59
N GLU A 109 -7.64 40.02 3.41
CA GLU A 109 -8.19 40.80 2.31
C GLU A 109 -8.81 39.86 1.25
N ILE A 110 -10.06 40.12 0.86
CA ILE A 110 -10.79 39.34 -0.14
C ILE A 110 -11.26 40.27 -1.25
N SER A 111 -10.78 40.03 -2.47
CA SER A 111 -11.12 40.83 -3.63
C SER A 111 -12.46 40.45 -4.25
N ASP A 112 -13.01 41.35 -5.04
CA ASP A 112 -14.28 41.14 -5.74
C ASP A 112 -14.26 39.91 -6.67
N GLY A 113 -15.33 39.14 -6.64
CA GLY A 113 -15.52 37.94 -7.45
C GLY A 113 -14.74 36.71 -6.95
N ALA A 114 -14.09 36.76 -5.79
CA ALA A 114 -13.51 35.59 -5.15
C ALA A 114 -14.61 34.62 -4.67
N ASP A 115 -14.29 33.32 -4.66
CA ASP A 115 -15.20 32.24 -4.26
C ASP A 115 -14.51 31.36 -3.20
N LEU A 116 -15.03 31.37 -1.97
CA LEU A 116 -14.47 30.66 -0.82
C LEU A 116 -15.43 29.58 -0.31
N GLY A 117 -14.88 28.42 0.01
CA GLY A 117 -15.66 27.34 0.64
C GLY A 117 -16.23 26.33 -0.34
N PRO A 118 -16.91 25.30 0.15
CA PRO A 118 -17.01 24.98 1.58
C PRO A 118 -15.73 24.36 2.17
N TYR A 119 -15.71 24.20 3.50
CA TYR A 119 -14.60 23.57 4.24
C TYR A 119 -13.25 24.23 4.01
N THR A 120 -13.23 25.53 3.97
CA THR A 120 -12.02 26.33 3.77
C THR A 120 -11.62 27.04 5.05
N VAL A 121 -10.33 27.03 5.36
CA VAL A 121 -9.73 27.78 6.45
C VAL A 121 -8.72 28.77 5.88
N VAL A 122 -8.91 30.03 6.16
CA VAL A 122 -8.00 31.10 5.80
C VAL A 122 -7.43 31.70 7.08
N GLY A 123 -6.09 31.69 7.21
CA GLY A 123 -5.38 32.27 8.35
C GLY A 123 -5.33 33.79 8.33
N ASP A 124 -4.60 34.36 9.29
CA ASP A 124 -4.50 35.81 9.46
C ASP A 124 -3.64 36.47 8.38
N GLY A 125 -4.06 37.66 7.94
CA GLY A 125 -3.31 38.50 7.00
C GLY A 125 -3.14 37.86 5.62
N CYS A 126 -4.04 36.96 5.22
CA CYS A 126 -4.04 36.35 3.91
C CYS A 126 -4.63 37.30 2.85
N PHE A 127 -4.27 37.05 1.58
CA PHE A 127 -4.79 37.79 0.45
C PHE A 127 -5.46 36.82 -0.53
N ILE A 128 -6.71 37.11 -0.92
CA ILE A 128 -7.48 36.35 -1.90
C ILE A 128 -7.87 37.30 -3.03
N GLY A 129 -7.25 37.08 -4.19
CA GLY A 129 -7.35 37.92 -5.36
C GLY A 129 -8.67 37.80 -6.13
N GLU A 130 -8.86 38.70 -7.09
CA GLU A 130 -10.06 38.73 -7.95
C GLU A 130 -10.28 37.38 -8.65
N LYS A 131 -11.49 36.83 -8.56
CA LYS A 131 -11.85 35.53 -9.15
C LYS A 131 -10.99 34.35 -8.71
N ALA A 132 -10.29 34.47 -7.60
CA ALA A 132 -9.61 33.34 -7.00
C ALA A 132 -10.64 32.37 -6.37
N PHE A 133 -10.29 31.11 -6.38
CA PHE A 133 -11.15 30.01 -5.99
C PHE A 133 -10.48 29.16 -4.91
N VAL A 134 -11.05 29.09 -3.71
CA VAL A 134 -10.44 28.37 -2.58
C VAL A 134 -11.47 27.45 -1.95
N ARG A 135 -11.33 26.13 -2.12
CA ARG A 135 -12.26 25.13 -1.62
C ARG A 135 -11.59 23.99 -0.89
N GLY A 136 -12.17 23.57 0.23
CA GLY A 136 -11.69 22.42 1.00
C GLY A 136 -10.23 22.51 1.41
N SER A 137 -9.69 23.72 1.49
CA SER A 137 -8.26 24.03 1.55
C SER A 137 -7.92 24.81 2.81
N ILE A 138 -6.64 24.79 3.18
CA ILE A 138 -6.10 25.55 4.31
C ILE A 138 -5.05 26.53 3.78
N MET A 139 -5.29 27.81 3.98
CA MET A 139 -4.32 28.86 3.77
C MET A 139 -3.77 29.31 5.12
N LEU A 140 -2.49 29.06 5.40
CA LEU A 140 -1.86 29.52 6.63
C LEU A 140 -1.53 31.01 6.54
N ASN A 141 -1.20 31.62 7.70
CA ASN A 141 -1.06 33.05 7.85
C ASN A 141 -0.17 33.72 6.78
N LYS A 142 -0.62 34.87 6.28
CA LYS A 142 0.08 35.68 5.29
C LYS A 142 0.32 34.98 3.94
N SER A 143 -0.43 33.96 3.63
CA SER A 143 -0.39 33.35 2.29
C SER A 143 -1.29 34.13 1.32
N ALA A 144 -1.00 34.03 0.02
CA ALA A 144 -1.74 34.77 -1.01
C ALA A 144 -2.14 33.86 -2.17
N ALA A 145 -3.42 33.87 -2.51
CA ALA A 145 -3.96 33.33 -3.74
C ALA A 145 -4.28 34.51 -4.67
N LEU A 146 -3.46 34.70 -5.73
CA LEU A 146 -3.63 35.84 -6.62
C LEU A 146 -4.78 35.63 -7.60
N ARG A 147 -5.01 36.62 -8.47
CA ARG A 147 -6.13 36.64 -9.41
C ARG A 147 -6.30 35.31 -10.17
N GLY A 148 -7.51 34.74 -10.11
CA GLY A 148 -7.85 33.51 -10.82
C GLY A 148 -7.14 32.24 -10.34
N ALA A 149 -6.43 32.28 -9.20
CA ALA A 149 -5.83 31.07 -8.63
C ALA A 149 -6.91 30.09 -8.15
N ASP A 150 -6.76 28.81 -8.45
CA ASP A 150 -7.65 27.70 -8.07
C ASP A 150 -6.96 26.81 -7.02
N ILE A 151 -7.40 26.90 -5.77
CA ILE A 151 -6.85 26.17 -4.64
C ILE A 151 -7.89 25.15 -4.15
N SER A 152 -7.77 23.91 -4.58
CA SER A 152 -8.79 22.89 -4.33
C SER A 152 -8.21 21.72 -3.51
N GLY A 153 -8.62 21.58 -2.25
CA GLY A 153 -8.18 20.51 -1.36
C GLY A 153 -6.69 20.54 -0.98
N ALA A 154 -6.09 21.73 -0.94
CA ALA A 154 -4.66 21.94 -0.78
C ALA A 154 -4.30 22.67 0.53
N VAL A 155 -3.03 22.67 0.89
CA VAL A 155 -2.50 23.43 2.03
C VAL A 155 -1.46 24.43 1.54
N MET A 156 -1.66 25.72 1.84
CA MET A 156 -0.70 26.78 1.60
C MET A 156 0.02 27.16 2.90
N GLY A 157 1.34 27.05 2.88
CA GLY A 157 2.21 27.40 4.01
C GLY A 157 2.26 28.91 4.30
N VAL A 158 2.85 29.26 5.42
CA VAL A 158 3.00 30.67 5.84
C VAL A 158 3.82 31.47 4.82
N ASN A 159 3.36 32.66 4.46
CA ASN A 159 3.99 33.53 3.46
C ASN A 159 4.16 32.87 2.07
N SER A 160 3.37 31.88 1.73
CA SER A 160 3.40 31.26 0.39
C SER A 160 2.48 32.00 -0.59
N VAL A 161 2.77 31.91 -1.89
CA VAL A 161 2.02 32.62 -2.93
C VAL A 161 1.64 31.68 -4.06
N ALA A 162 0.35 31.61 -4.35
CA ALA A 162 -0.18 31.04 -5.58
C ALA A 162 -0.43 32.18 -6.57
N GLU A 163 0.42 32.30 -7.61
CA GLU A 163 0.35 33.40 -8.58
C GLU A 163 -0.88 33.29 -9.49
N GLU A 164 -1.07 34.29 -10.37
CA GLU A 164 -2.27 34.42 -11.22
C GLU A 164 -2.53 33.17 -12.07
N ASN A 165 -3.80 32.71 -12.03
CA ASN A 165 -4.30 31.53 -12.74
C ASN A 165 -3.54 30.24 -12.40
N SER A 166 -2.80 30.21 -11.30
CA SER A 166 -2.17 28.96 -10.83
C SER A 166 -3.21 28.00 -10.28
N LYS A 167 -2.89 26.70 -10.27
CA LYS A 167 -3.79 25.66 -9.80
C LYS A 167 -3.10 24.76 -8.77
N MET A 168 -3.79 24.49 -7.66
CA MET A 168 -3.36 23.53 -6.65
C MET A 168 -4.44 22.46 -6.48
N SER A 169 -4.03 21.20 -6.67
CA SER A 169 -4.94 20.05 -6.60
C SER A 169 -4.96 19.38 -5.23
N LEU A 170 -5.87 18.43 -5.04
CA LEU A 170 -6.11 17.73 -3.78
C LEU A 170 -4.83 17.16 -3.14
N GLY A 171 -4.65 17.42 -1.85
CA GLY A 171 -3.51 16.92 -1.07
C GLY A 171 -2.19 17.64 -1.35
N SER A 172 -2.15 18.59 -2.29
CA SER A 172 -0.93 19.36 -2.56
C SER A 172 -0.59 20.32 -1.43
N VAL A 173 0.70 20.57 -1.23
CA VAL A 173 1.22 21.48 -0.21
C VAL A 173 2.18 22.48 -0.83
N LEU A 174 1.92 23.75 -0.61
CA LEU A 174 2.89 24.80 -0.86
C LEU A 174 3.56 25.16 0.47
N CYS A 175 4.82 24.82 0.63
CA CYS A 175 5.53 25.03 1.89
C CYS A 175 5.74 26.53 2.20
N GLU A 176 6.21 26.84 3.41
CA GLU A 176 6.48 28.19 3.85
C GLU A 176 7.39 28.95 2.86
N LYS A 177 7.03 30.19 2.55
CA LYS A 177 7.80 31.09 1.66
C LYS A 177 8.05 30.53 0.25
N THR A 178 7.17 29.68 -0.24
CA THR A 178 7.25 29.15 -1.62
C THR A 178 6.21 29.79 -2.51
N THR A 179 6.46 29.75 -3.82
CA THR A 179 5.57 30.34 -4.83
C THR A 179 5.27 29.34 -5.92
N VAL A 180 4.01 29.23 -6.30
CA VAL A 180 3.59 28.59 -7.56
C VAL A 180 3.45 29.69 -8.59
N GLY A 181 4.19 29.59 -9.71
CA GLY A 181 4.23 30.62 -10.74
C GLY A 181 2.91 30.75 -11.50
N ARG A 182 2.79 31.86 -12.24
CA ARG A 182 1.62 32.20 -13.06
C ARG A 182 1.30 31.10 -14.07
N ASN A 183 0.00 30.74 -14.19
CA ASN A 183 -0.53 29.70 -15.06
C ASN A 183 0.04 28.28 -14.79
N MET A 184 0.70 28.07 -13.67
CA MET A 184 1.25 26.76 -13.29
C MET A 184 0.28 25.94 -12.47
N ALA A 185 0.38 24.60 -12.61
CA ALA A 185 -0.43 23.66 -11.85
C ALA A 185 0.43 22.77 -10.95
N VAL A 186 0.03 22.66 -9.69
CA VAL A 186 0.55 21.67 -8.74
C VAL A 186 -0.41 20.49 -8.72
N GLY A 187 0.07 19.31 -9.08
CA GLY A 187 -0.72 18.08 -9.10
C GLY A 187 -1.13 17.61 -7.69
N GLU A 188 -1.94 16.55 -7.66
CA GLU A 188 -2.42 15.96 -6.41
C GLU A 188 -1.27 15.40 -5.56
N ASN A 189 -1.34 15.61 -4.23
CA ASN A 189 -0.39 15.12 -3.23
C ASN A 189 1.06 15.61 -3.40
N ILE A 190 1.29 16.67 -4.18
CA ILE A 190 2.62 17.25 -4.42
C ILE A 190 2.97 18.28 -3.36
N LYS A 191 4.20 18.20 -2.82
CA LYS A 191 4.76 19.21 -1.90
C LYS A 191 5.76 20.07 -2.65
N VAL A 192 5.53 21.38 -2.68
CA VAL A 192 6.46 22.38 -3.20
C VAL A 192 7.29 22.95 -2.05
N THR A 193 8.57 22.56 -1.99
CA THR A 193 9.49 22.97 -0.90
C THR A 193 10.42 24.10 -1.33
N PRO A 194 10.90 24.94 -0.38
CA PRO A 194 11.91 25.97 -0.67
C PRO A 194 13.23 25.34 -1.13
N LYS A 195 13.88 25.92 -2.13
CA LYS A 195 15.25 25.51 -2.49
C LYS A 195 16.23 25.91 -1.38
N PRO A 196 17.32 25.13 -1.13
CA PRO A 196 18.29 25.42 -0.06
C PRO A 196 19.05 26.74 -0.19
N HIS A 197 18.98 27.42 -1.32
CA HIS A 197 19.63 28.71 -1.58
C HIS A 197 18.63 29.66 -2.24
N GLY A 198 18.02 30.48 -1.40
CA GLY A 198 17.10 31.58 -1.63
C GLY A 198 16.78 31.93 -3.09
N GLY A 199 15.53 31.93 -3.40
CA GLY A 199 15.01 32.36 -4.69
C GLY A 199 14.24 31.28 -5.42
N ILE A 200 12.95 31.51 -5.53
CA ILE A 200 12.02 30.48 -5.96
C ILE A 200 11.14 31.02 -7.02
N SER A 201 11.36 30.54 -8.16
CA SER A 201 10.31 30.40 -9.17
C SER A 201 10.55 29.06 -9.83
N VAL A 202 9.51 28.27 -9.94
CA VAL A 202 9.51 27.13 -10.85
C VAL A 202 9.69 27.71 -12.25
N PRO A 203 10.69 27.26 -13.04
CA PRO A 203 10.93 27.84 -14.36
C PRO A 203 9.71 27.62 -15.28
N GLU A 204 9.29 28.64 -15.99
CA GLU A 204 8.14 28.63 -16.90
C GLU A 204 8.22 27.54 -18.01
N SER A 205 9.37 26.94 -18.25
CA SER A 205 9.63 26.06 -19.38
C SER A 205 9.53 24.55 -19.10
N GLN A 206 9.36 24.10 -17.84
CA GLN A 206 9.22 22.67 -17.51
C GLN A 206 8.24 22.42 -16.35
N PRO A 207 6.93 22.50 -16.55
CA PRO A 207 5.96 22.35 -15.45
C PRO A 207 5.81 20.94 -14.91
N GLN A 208 6.08 19.92 -15.70
CA GLN A 208 5.78 18.52 -15.33
C GLN A 208 6.93 17.76 -14.65
N ALA A 209 8.15 17.94 -15.09
CA ALA A 209 9.29 17.17 -14.58
C ALA A 209 9.68 17.47 -13.13
N TYR A 210 9.44 18.69 -12.65
CA TYR A 210 9.79 19.10 -11.27
C TYR A 210 8.82 18.61 -10.21
N TYR A 211 7.58 18.30 -10.59
CA TYR A 211 6.52 17.92 -9.65
C TYR A 211 6.45 16.43 -9.37
N TYR A 212 7.04 15.60 -10.25
CA TYR A 212 7.07 14.15 -10.08
C TYR A 212 8.26 13.67 -9.24
N ALA A 213 9.29 14.48 -9.08
CA ALA A 213 10.54 14.06 -8.42
C ALA A 213 10.47 13.94 -6.88
N GLU A 214 9.41 14.44 -6.22
CA GLU A 214 9.30 14.40 -4.75
C GLU A 214 8.23 13.45 -4.22
N ASN A 215 7.38 12.91 -5.08
CA ASN A 215 6.42 11.91 -4.67
C ASN A 215 7.04 10.51 -4.67
N ILE A 216 7.71 10.16 -3.57
CA ILE A 216 7.78 8.78 -3.13
C ILE A 216 6.42 8.47 -2.46
N ALA A 217 5.36 8.91 -3.08
CA ALA A 217 4.03 8.60 -2.66
C ALA A 217 3.73 7.16 -3.12
N ALA A 218 3.36 6.35 -2.15
CA ALA A 218 2.85 5.02 -2.33
C ALA A 218 3.87 3.97 -2.78
N LEU A 219 4.80 3.63 -1.91
CA LEU A 219 5.21 2.25 -1.77
C LEU A 219 3.95 1.51 -1.32
N GLY A 220 3.31 0.82 -2.23
CA GLY A 220 2.00 0.34 -1.97
C GLY A 220 1.88 -0.66 -0.84
N SER A 221 0.80 -0.59 -0.10
CA SER A 221 0.49 -1.45 1.04
C SER A 221 0.43 -2.95 0.74
N ARG A 222 0.64 -3.33 -0.51
CA ARG A 222 0.76 -4.73 -0.97
C ARG A 222 2.20 -5.17 -1.23
N GLY A 223 3.21 -4.31 -0.97
CA GLY A 223 4.58 -4.57 -1.38
C GLY A 223 4.74 -4.56 -2.91
N THR A 224 3.79 -3.98 -3.62
CA THR A 224 3.73 -3.93 -5.07
C THR A 224 3.48 -2.52 -5.54
N ASP A 225 4.17 -2.10 -6.58
CA ASP A 225 3.82 -1.06 -7.52
C ASP A 225 3.88 0.38 -7.04
N SER A 226 5.08 0.90 -6.78
CA SER A 226 5.30 2.33 -6.89
C SER A 226 5.48 2.70 -8.37
N LEU A 227 4.61 3.56 -8.88
CA LEU A 227 4.66 4.05 -10.24
C LEU A 227 5.63 5.24 -10.29
N PHE A 228 6.74 5.06 -10.99
CA PHE A 228 7.62 6.18 -11.33
C PHE A 228 7.22 6.65 -12.74
N GLY A 229 6.72 7.88 -12.87
CA GLY A 229 6.40 8.49 -14.14
C GLY A 229 7.61 8.58 -15.09
N ASP A 230 8.15 9.77 -15.30
CA ASP A 230 9.38 9.95 -16.08
C ASP A 230 10.60 9.39 -15.35
N PHE A 231 11.58 8.86 -16.12
CA PHE A 231 12.80 8.26 -15.56
C PHE A 231 13.66 9.32 -14.86
N ASP A 232 13.67 9.31 -13.52
CA ASP A 232 14.54 10.15 -12.70
C ASP A 232 15.54 9.28 -11.90
N ILE A 233 16.78 9.31 -12.32
CA ILE A 233 17.91 8.64 -11.66
C ILE A 233 18.07 9.09 -10.20
N GLY A 234 17.81 10.37 -9.91
CA GLY A 234 17.91 10.94 -8.57
C GLY A 234 16.90 10.32 -7.61
N LEU A 235 15.67 10.10 -8.09
CA LEU A 235 14.61 9.44 -7.32
C LEU A 235 14.96 7.99 -6.98
N PHE A 236 15.42 7.20 -7.96
CA PHE A 236 15.85 5.82 -7.70
C PHE A 236 17.01 5.75 -6.70
N CYS A 237 17.99 6.65 -6.81
CA CYS A 237 19.08 6.74 -5.85
C CYS A 237 18.57 7.15 -4.45
N LYS A 238 17.59 8.07 -4.36
CA LYS A 238 16.96 8.49 -3.10
C LYS A 238 16.22 7.33 -2.42
N VAL A 239 15.47 6.54 -3.17
CA VAL A 239 14.83 5.29 -2.68
C VAL A 239 15.87 4.32 -2.14
N GLY A 240 16.94 4.08 -2.87
CA GLY A 240 18.03 3.21 -2.42
C GLY A 240 18.69 3.71 -1.12
N ARG A 241 18.90 5.02 -0.98
CA ARG A 241 19.45 5.63 0.25
C ARG A 241 18.50 5.51 1.43
N ALA A 242 17.22 5.75 1.23
CA ALA A 242 16.19 5.61 2.26
C ALA A 242 16.11 4.16 2.74
N LEU A 243 15.98 3.22 1.82
CA LEU A 243 15.92 1.80 2.13
C LEU A 243 17.18 1.32 2.85
N GLY A 244 18.37 1.69 2.37
CA GLY A 244 19.63 1.34 3.00
C GLY A 244 19.81 1.95 4.40
N SER A 245 19.04 2.96 4.74
CA SER A 245 19.01 3.59 6.06
C SER A 245 18.05 2.91 7.04
N CYS A 246 17.12 2.10 6.54
CA CYS A 246 16.27 1.26 7.36
C CYS A 246 17.04 0.03 7.88
N GLU A 247 16.64 -0.49 9.03
CA GLU A 247 17.28 -1.67 9.63
C GLU A 247 17.14 -2.89 8.69
N PHE A 248 15.95 -3.08 8.12
CA PHE A 248 15.67 -4.18 7.18
C PHE A 248 16.38 -4.02 5.82
N GLY A 249 16.79 -2.81 5.43
CA GLY A 249 17.53 -2.53 4.19
C GLY A 249 19.04 -2.79 4.26
N THR A 250 19.57 -3.30 5.38
CA THR A 250 21.01 -3.56 5.54
C THR A 250 21.54 -4.69 4.65
N ARG A 251 20.66 -5.65 4.29
CA ARG A 251 20.91 -6.75 3.36
C ARG A 251 19.75 -6.79 2.37
N THR A 252 19.96 -6.30 1.16
CA THR A 252 18.92 -6.11 0.16
C THR A 252 19.23 -6.91 -1.09
N GLY A 253 18.28 -7.72 -1.54
CA GLY A 253 18.30 -8.36 -2.85
C GLY A 253 17.66 -7.46 -3.89
N ILE A 254 18.17 -7.48 -5.11
CA ILE A 254 17.63 -6.69 -6.21
C ILE A 254 17.60 -7.50 -7.51
N GLY A 255 16.44 -7.50 -8.17
CA GLY A 255 16.25 -8.13 -9.47
C GLY A 255 15.42 -7.24 -10.39
N TYR A 256 15.43 -7.54 -11.70
CA TYR A 256 14.76 -6.71 -12.70
C TYR A 256 14.33 -7.52 -13.93
N ASP A 257 13.37 -6.97 -14.69
CA ASP A 257 12.94 -7.52 -15.97
C ASP A 257 13.95 -7.25 -17.10
N ASP A 258 13.61 -7.61 -18.34
CA ASP A 258 14.46 -7.47 -19.50
C ASP A 258 14.54 -6.06 -20.09
N SER A 259 13.90 -5.04 -19.44
CA SER A 259 13.91 -3.67 -19.96
C SER A 259 15.19 -2.91 -19.65
N VAL A 260 15.60 -2.05 -20.58
CA VAL A 260 16.78 -1.19 -20.40
C VAL A 260 16.56 -0.16 -19.29
N SER A 261 15.33 0.34 -19.16
CA SER A 261 14.96 1.30 -18.12
C SER A 261 15.03 0.70 -16.72
N SER A 262 14.55 -0.53 -16.53
CA SER A 262 14.66 -1.25 -15.26
C SER A 262 16.12 -1.53 -14.89
N ALA A 263 16.94 -1.95 -15.84
CA ALA A 263 18.38 -2.15 -15.62
C ALA A 263 19.11 -0.86 -15.21
N ALA A 264 18.71 0.29 -15.77
CA ALA A 264 19.25 1.59 -15.38
C ALA A 264 18.80 2.02 -13.98
N ALA A 265 17.50 1.83 -13.67
CA ALA A 265 16.94 2.11 -12.35
C ALA A 265 17.60 1.28 -11.23
N VAL A 266 17.83 -0.02 -11.48
CA VAL A 266 18.53 -0.92 -10.55
C VAL A 266 19.93 -0.39 -10.21
N LYS A 267 20.70 0.11 -11.19
CA LYS A 267 22.02 0.70 -10.94
C LYS A 267 21.95 1.92 -10.02
N ALA A 268 20.92 2.76 -10.19
CA ALA A 268 20.71 3.94 -9.35
C ALA A 268 20.30 3.55 -7.91
N VAL A 269 19.36 2.62 -7.75
CA VAL A 269 18.96 2.09 -6.44
C VAL A 269 20.14 1.44 -5.74
N THR A 270 20.92 0.63 -6.46
CA THR A 270 22.13 -0.03 -5.94
C THR A 270 23.15 0.97 -5.44
N ALA A 271 23.43 2.04 -6.20
CA ALA A 271 24.33 3.11 -5.76
C ALA A 271 23.83 3.78 -4.46
N GLY A 272 22.52 4.03 -4.36
CA GLY A 272 21.89 4.54 -3.14
C GLY A 272 22.08 3.62 -1.93
N LEU A 273 21.78 2.34 -2.08
CA LEU A 273 21.94 1.31 -1.05
C LEU A 273 23.40 1.22 -0.54
N ILE A 274 24.36 1.14 -1.45
CA ILE A 274 25.79 1.06 -1.12
C ILE A 274 26.24 2.32 -0.38
N SER A 275 25.79 3.50 -0.79
CA SER A 275 26.13 4.77 -0.13
C SER A 275 25.64 4.85 1.32
N SER A 276 24.65 4.06 1.68
CA SER A 276 24.12 3.90 3.02
C SER A 276 24.75 2.73 3.81
N GLY A 277 25.70 2.01 3.20
CA GLY A 277 26.41 0.90 3.83
C GLY A 277 25.68 -0.45 3.78
N SER A 278 24.66 -0.58 2.93
CA SER A 278 23.94 -1.83 2.71
C SER A 278 24.78 -2.84 1.92
N HIS A 279 24.55 -4.12 2.19
CA HIS A 279 25.06 -5.20 1.36
C HIS A 279 24.00 -5.56 0.31
N VAL A 280 24.33 -5.40 -0.95
CA VAL A 280 23.43 -5.64 -2.08
C VAL A 280 23.72 -7.00 -2.71
N PHE A 281 22.67 -7.79 -2.93
CA PHE A 281 22.69 -9.07 -3.62
C PHE A 281 21.98 -8.88 -4.96
N ASP A 282 22.74 -8.85 -6.05
CA ASP A 282 22.22 -8.65 -7.40
C ASP A 282 21.79 -9.99 -8.00
N PHE A 283 20.50 -10.19 -8.13
CA PHE A 283 19.91 -11.38 -8.76
C PHE A 283 19.92 -11.31 -10.29
N GLY A 284 20.26 -10.14 -10.84
CA GLY A 284 20.26 -9.91 -12.26
C GLY A 284 18.87 -9.88 -12.87
N ARG A 285 18.79 -10.27 -14.13
CA ARG A 285 17.51 -10.42 -14.83
C ARG A 285 16.76 -11.65 -14.30
N CYS A 286 15.55 -11.44 -13.82
CA CYS A 286 14.71 -12.47 -13.24
C CYS A 286 13.23 -12.04 -13.34
N PHE A 287 12.31 -12.82 -12.80
CA PHE A 287 10.89 -12.43 -12.67
C PHE A 287 10.51 -12.27 -11.19
N LEU A 288 9.34 -11.67 -10.97
CA LEU A 288 8.91 -11.18 -9.65
C LEU A 288 8.93 -12.26 -8.57
N SER A 289 8.38 -13.46 -8.83
CA SER A 289 8.35 -14.53 -7.84
C SER A 289 9.74 -15.10 -7.50
N GLU A 290 10.71 -15.04 -8.43
CA GLU A 290 12.10 -15.39 -8.12
C GLU A 290 12.69 -14.46 -7.07
N VAL A 291 12.45 -13.15 -7.13
CA VAL A 291 12.94 -12.19 -6.12
C VAL A 291 12.35 -12.49 -4.74
N ALA A 292 11.07 -12.81 -4.66
CA ALA A 292 10.42 -13.22 -3.41
C ALA A 292 11.07 -14.50 -2.84
N PHE A 293 11.32 -15.50 -3.71
CA PHE A 293 11.99 -16.74 -3.34
C PHE A 293 13.43 -16.50 -2.86
N PHE A 294 14.25 -15.76 -3.63
CA PHE A 294 15.64 -15.51 -3.28
C PHE A 294 15.78 -14.70 -2.00
N SER A 295 14.89 -13.73 -1.78
CA SER A 295 14.84 -12.96 -0.54
C SER A 295 14.58 -13.84 0.68
N SER A 296 13.67 -14.81 0.55
CA SER A 296 13.41 -15.81 1.58
C SER A 296 14.59 -16.75 1.76
N PHE A 297 15.10 -17.33 0.67
CA PHE A 297 16.16 -18.34 0.68
C PHE A 297 17.47 -17.80 1.26
N CYS A 298 17.85 -16.57 0.91
CA CYS A 298 19.05 -15.89 1.43
C CYS A 298 18.83 -15.19 2.78
N SER A 299 17.64 -15.29 3.36
CA SER A 299 17.26 -14.61 4.62
C SER A 299 17.60 -13.11 4.56
N LEU A 300 17.20 -12.44 3.49
CA LEU A 300 17.43 -11.02 3.30
C LEU A 300 16.41 -10.20 4.08
N GLY A 301 16.83 -9.02 4.51
CA GLY A 301 15.91 -8.07 5.16
C GLY A 301 14.89 -7.47 4.18
N CYS A 302 15.31 -7.27 2.92
CA CYS A 302 14.46 -6.76 1.85
C CYS A 302 14.85 -7.35 0.50
N GLY A 303 13.86 -7.55 -0.37
CA GLY A 303 14.02 -7.82 -1.80
C GLY A 303 13.30 -6.76 -2.61
N ILE A 304 13.89 -6.35 -3.73
CA ILE A 304 13.32 -5.37 -4.66
C ILE A 304 13.28 -6.00 -6.04
N TYR A 305 12.14 -5.91 -6.70
CA TYR A 305 12.00 -6.19 -8.12
C TYR A 305 11.63 -4.92 -8.87
N ILE A 306 12.37 -4.58 -9.91
CA ILE A 306 12.11 -3.41 -10.75
C ILE A 306 11.73 -3.87 -12.16
N TYR A 307 10.61 -3.38 -12.67
CA TYR A 307 10.09 -3.77 -13.95
C TYR A 307 9.42 -2.60 -14.69
N SER A 308 9.31 -2.72 -16.00
CA SER A 308 8.72 -1.69 -16.85
C SER A 308 7.38 -2.13 -17.42
N GLU A 309 6.39 -1.26 -17.33
CA GLU A 309 5.09 -1.39 -17.97
C GLU A 309 4.76 -0.18 -18.83
N LYS A 310 3.60 -0.23 -19.53
CA LYS A 310 3.18 0.85 -20.47
C LYS A 310 3.16 2.25 -19.83
N ASN A 311 2.97 2.33 -18.53
CA ASN A 311 2.79 3.58 -17.80
C ASN A 311 4.06 4.05 -17.05
N GLY A 312 5.18 3.33 -17.15
CA GLY A 312 6.42 3.71 -16.48
C GLY A 312 7.20 2.55 -15.87
N ILE A 313 8.06 2.86 -14.91
CA ILE A 313 8.84 1.88 -14.16
C ILE A 313 8.15 1.63 -12.84
N HIS A 314 8.01 0.36 -12.50
CA HIS A 314 7.40 -0.12 -11.29
C HIS A 314 8.42 -0.82 -10.41
N SER A 315 8.16 -0.88 -9.11
CA SER A 315 8.95 -1.67 -8.17
C SER A 315 8.05 -2.44 -7.23
N ALA A 316 8.44 -3.67 -6.91
CA ALA A 316 7.79 -4.49 -5.90
C ALA A 316 8.79 -4.78 -4.78
N PHE A 317 8.32 -4.73 -3.53
CA PHE A 317 9.15 -4.90 -2.34
C PHE A 317 8.72 -6.13 -1.54
N TYR A 318 9.70 -6.91 -1.13
CA TYR A 318 9.52 -8.08 -0.29
C TYR A 318 10.31 -7.91 1.00
N GLY A 319 9.69 -8.24 2.12
CA GLY A 319 10.35 -8.29 3.40
C GLY A 319 11.01 -9.64 3.68
N ASN A 320 11.41 -9.82 4.92
CA ASN A 320 11.97 -11.08 5.40
C ASN A 320 11.00 -12.26 5.18
N GLY A 321 11.51 -13.37 4.67
CA GLY A 321 10.73 -14.54 4.30
C GLY A 321 10.08 -14.44 2.91
N GLY A 322 10.40 -13.43 2.12
CA GLY A 322 9.84 -13.21 0.77
C GLY A 322 8.35 -12.90 0.79
N LEU A 323 7.85 -12.37 1.91
CA LEU A 323 6.50 -11.86 2.07
C LEU A 323 6.46 -10.37 1.69
N PRO A 324 5.29 -9.82 1.31
CA PRO A 324 5.15 -8.37 1.15
C PRO A 324 5.68 -7.61 2.37
N LEU A 325 6.20 -6.41 2.16
CA LEU A 325 6.61 -5.54 3.27
C LEU A 325 5.45 -5.33 4.25
N SER A 326 5.76 -5.22 5.53
CA SER A 326 4.74 -4.81 6.49
C SER A 326 4.55 -3.28 6.41
N PRO A 327 3.34 -2.78 6.67
CA PRO A 327 3.05 -1.35 6.62
C PRO A 327 3.95 -0.48 7.50
N ASP A 328 4.40 -1.01 8.64
CA ASP A 328 5.35 -0.30 9.50
C ASP A 328 6.68 -0.01 8.77
N PHE A 329 7.10 -0.94 7.91
CA PHE A 329 8.33 -0.78 7.11
C PHE A 329 8.12 0.14 5.92
N GLU A 330 6.95 0.09 5.30
CA GLU A 330 6.57 1.01 4.23
C GLU A 330 6.57 2.45 4.75
N GLN A 331 5.90 2.70 5.87
CA GLN A 331 5.84 4.02 6.51
C GLN A 331 7.23 4.53 6.93
N GLU A 332 8.10 3.66 7.44
CA GLU A 332 9.46 4.06 7.79
C GLU A 332 10.28 4.44 6.56
N LEU A 333 10.16 3.67 5.47
CA LEU A 333 10.86 3.93 4.22
C LEU A 333 10.39 5.26 3.61
N GLU A 334 9.07 5.47 3.52
CA GLU A 334 8.48 6.72 3.04
C GLU A 334 8.92 7.92 3.87
N ARG A 335 8.82 7.83 5.19
CA ARG A 335 9.24 8.90 6.12
C ARG A 335 10.71 9.27 5.93
N ARG A 336 11.61 8.27 5.84
CA ARG A 336 13.04 8.53 5.64
C ARG A 336 13.33 9.13 4.28
N ALA A 337 12.63 8.66 3.27
CA ALA A 337 12.77 9.18 1.93
C ALA A 337 12.27 10.65 1.85
N GLU A 338 11.10 10.95 2.42
CA GLU A 338 10.54 12.30 2.45
C GLU A 338 11.43 13.27 3.23
N ASN A 339 11.86 12.90 4.44
CA ASN A 339 12.64 13.76 5.31
C ASN A 339 14.13 13.86 4.93
N GLY A 340 14.60 13.06 3.98
CA GLY A 340 16.03 13.02 3.64
C GLY A 340 16.91 12.44 4.75
N GLU A 341 16.34 11.61 5.63
CA GLU A 341 17.03 10.98 6.76
C GLU A 341 17.87 9.79 6.31
N PHE A 342 18.99 10.06 5.66
CA PHE A 342 19.85 9.04 5.08
C PHE A 342 21.08 8.78 5.92
N ARG A 343 21.31 7.50 6.23
CA ARG A 343 22.56 7.05 6.78
C ARG A 343 23.67 7.26 5.74
N ARG A 344 24.82 7.73 6.19
CA ARG A 344 26.01 7.89 5.36
C ARG A 344 27.05 6.85 5.75
N CYS A 345 27.62 6.20 4.75
CA CYS A 345 28.71 5.27 4.92
C CYS A 345 30.02 5.90 4.43
N SER A 346 31.11 5.71 5.16
CA SER A 346 32.44 6.11 4.66
C SER A 346 32.84 5.20 3.51
N ALA A 347 33.64 5.71 2.57
CA ALA A 347 34.10 4.92 1.43
C ALA A 347 34.79 3.59 1.83
N GLN A 348 35.45 3.56 2.97
CA GLN A 348 36.12 2.36 3.50
C GLN A 348 35.13 1.29 4.02
N ASN A 349 33.92 1.67 4.38
CA ASN A 349 32.89 0.78 4.91
C ASN A 349 31.82 0.41 3.86
N MET A 350 31.96 0.88 2.63
CA MET A 350 31.09 0.46 1.53
C MET A 350 31.31 -1.03 1.24
N ARG A 351 30.19 -1.74 1.04
CA ARG A 351 30.21 -3.18 0.72
C ARG A 351 30.13 -3.38 -0.79
N ALA A 352 30.81 -4.39 -1.29
CA ALA A 352 30.67 -4.79 -2.69
C ALA A 352 29.29 -5.38 -2.96
N VAL A 353 28.83 -5.25 -4.20
CA VAL A 353 27.66 -5.97 -4.69
C VAL A 353 28.02 -7.44 -4.87
N SER A 354 27.22 -8.34 -4.32
CA SER A 354 27.37 -9.77 -4.54
C SER A 354 26.54 -10.17 -5.76
N ASP A 355 27.18 -10.68 -6.80
CA ASP A 355 26.50 -11.27 -7.95
C ASP A 355 25.85 -12.60 -7.54
N MET A 356 24.53 -12.66 -7.65
CA MET A 356 23.70 -13.81 -7.33
C MET A 356 22.83 -14.23 -8.53
N SER A 357 23.20 -13.84 -9.74
CA SER A 357 22.43 -14.13 -10.97
C SER A 357 22.26 -15.63 -11.25
N SER A 358 23.12 -16.47 -10.68
CA SER A 358 23.03 -17.95 -10.79
C SER A 358 21.94 -18.57 -9.89
N MET A 359 21.24 -17.79 -9.05
CA MET A 359 20.23 -18.29 -8.11
C MET A 359 19.01 -18.90 -8.79
N SER A 360 18.74 -18.60 -10.06
CA SER A 360 17.65 -19.22 -10.83
C SER A 360 17.77 -20.74 -10.90
N SER A 361 18.99 -21.29 -10.84
CA SER A 361 19.21 -22.74 -10.74
C SER A 361 18.69 -23.34 -9.42
N MET A 362 18.74 -22.56 -8.32
CA MET A 362 18.20 -22.97 -7.02
C MET A 362 16.66 -22.92 -7.03
N TYR A 363 16.07 -21.87 -7.64
CA TYR A 363 14.63 -21.77 -7.84
C TYR A 363 14.12 -22.99 -8.62
N ARG A 364 14.75 -23.30 -9.75
CA ARG A 364 14.44 -24.49 -10.55
C ARG A 364 14.50 -25.78 -9.73
N ARG A 365 15.57 -25.98 -8.95
CA ARG A 365 15.73 -27.19 -8.13
C ARG A 365 14.63 -27.33 -7.08
N GLU A 366 14.27 -26.22 -6.44
CA GLU A 366 13.20 -26.24 -5.44
C GLU A 366 11.83 -26.45 -6.08
N LEU A 367 11.60 -25.85 -7.27
CA LEU A 367 10.38 -26.08 -8.05
C LEU A 367 10.20 -27.57 -8.39
N LEU A 368 11.24 -28.27 -8.83
CA LEU A 368 11.21 -29.71 -9.09
C LEU A 368 10.82 -30.54 -7.84
N ARG A 369 11.24 -30.10 -6.66
CA ARG A 369 10.93 -30.80 -5.39
C ARG A 369 9.45 -30.69 -4.99
N GLN A 370 8.72 -29.71 -5.52
CA GLN A 370 7.30 -29.51 -5.15
C GLN A 370 6.37 -30.60 -5.67
N SER A 371 6.74 -31.32 -6.72
CA SER A 371 5.96 -32.47 -7.21
C SER A 371 5.92 -33.65 -6.25
N GLY A 372 6.91 -33.75 -5.36
CA GLY A 372 7.10 -34.89 -4.46
C GLY A 372 7.66 -36.13 -5.17
N ASP A 373 7.20 -36.43 -6.38
CA ASP A 373 7.61 -37.59 -7.19
C ASP A 373 7.59 -37.26 -8.70
N MET A 374 7.97 -38.19 -9.52
CA MET A 374 7.86 -38.08 -10.97
C MET A 374 6.40 -38.05 -11.43
N LEU A 375 6.11 -37.20 -12.40
CA LEU A 375 4.76 -36.94 -12.92
C LEU A 375 4.38 -37.87 -14.11
N SER A 376 4.97 -39.07 -14.18
CA SER A 376 4.67 -40.02 -15.24
C SER A 376 3.19 -40.39 -15.30
N GLY A 377 2.61 -40.31 -16.48
CA GLY A 377 1.18 -40.59 -16.70
C GLY A 377 0.25 -39.40 -16.50
N ILE A 378 0.79 -38.22 -16.19
CA ILE A 378 0.06 -36.95 -16.19
C ILE A 378 0.53 -36.14 -17.41
N SER A 379 -0.41 -35.45 -18.06
CA SER A 379 -0.11 -34.54 -19.17
C SER A 379 -0.54 -33.10 -18.81
N ALA A 380 0.32 -32.14 -19.11
CA ALA A 380 0.05 -30.75 -18.83
C ALA A 380 0.62 -29.81 -19.89
N ASN A 381 -0.04 -28.67 -20.05
CA ASN A 381 0.46 -27.54 -20.83
C ASN A 381 0.63 -26.30 -19.95
N VAL A 382 1.51 -25.40 -20.38
CA VAL A 382 1.73 -24.11 -19.72
C VAL A 382 1.63 -22.97 -20.73
N MET A 383 1.02 -21.88 -20.32
CA MET A 383 0.91 -20.62 -21.05
C MET A 383 1.43 -19.48 -20.17
N SER A 384 2.23 -18.60 -20.73
CA SER A 384 2.66 -17.37 -20.08
C SER A 384 3.08 -16.34 -21.12
N ASP A 385 2.85 -15.05 -20.82
CA ASP A 385 3.38 -13.93 -21.62
C ASP A 385 4.88 -13.68 -21.35
N ASN A 386 5.45 -14.33 -20.33
CA ASN A 386 6.88 -14.28 -20.01
C ASN A 386 7.58 -15.53 -20.57
N LYS A 387 8.48 -15.34 -21.52
CA LYS A 387 9.22 -16.43 -22.17
C LYS A 387 10.12 -17.22 -21.20
N ASP A 388 10.70 -16.55 -20.22
CA ASP A 388 11.60 -17.19 -19.26
C ASP A 388 10.81 -18.15 -18.35
N ILE A 389 9.60 -17.73 -17.91
CA ILE A 389 8.67 -18.59 -17.18
C ILE A 389 8.23 -19.80 -18.01
N LEU A 390 7.87 -19.56 -19.28
CA LEU A 390 7.43 -20.63 -20.17
C LEU A 390 8.53 -21.68 -20.34
N LEU A 391 9.76 -21.26 -20.68
CA LEU A 391 10.91 -22.15 -20.86
C LEU A 391 11.27 -22.90 -19.58
N LEU A 392 11.25 -22.22 -18.43
CA LEU A 392 11.51 -22.85 -17.13
C LEU A 392 10.49 -23.92 -16.80
N MET A 393 9.20 -23.63 -17.01
CA MET A 393 8.12 -24.59 -16.71
C MET A 393 8.15 -25.78 -17.66
N GLU A 394 8.36 -25.57 -18.97
CA GLU A 394 8.47 -26.67 -19.94
C GLU A 394 9.64 -27.59 -19.60
N ASP A 395 10.80 -27.03 -19.25
CA ASP A 395 11.98 -27.79 -18.82
C ASP A 395 11.73 -28.56 -17.52
N CYS A 396 11.07 -27.94 -16.54
CA CYS A 396 10.71 -28.59 -15.27
C CYS A 396 9.73 -29.76 -15.50
N LEU A 397 8.66 -29.54 -16.26
CA LEU A 397 7.68 -30.59 -16.54
C LEU A 397 8.31 -31.76 -17.30
N LEU A 398 9.16 -31.49 -18.29
CA LEU A 398 9.93 -32.52 -19.00
C LEU A 398 10.85 -33.29 -18.05
N SER A 399 11.57 -32.60 -17.18
CA SER A 399 12.47 -33.20 -16.17
C SER A 399 11.74 -34.10 -15.18
N LEU A 400 10.46 -33.77 -14.88
CA LEU A 400 9.58 -34.56 -14.02
C LEU A 400 8.87 -35.71 -14.76
N GLY A 401 9.09 -35.87 -16.07
CA GLY A 401 8.43 -36.90 -16.87
C GLY A 401 6.94 -36.65 -17.15
N CYS A 402 6.49 -35.39 -17.03
CA CYS A 402 5.16 -34.98 -17.39
C CYS A 402 4.98 -34.98 -18.91
N GLY A 403 3.93 -35.59 -19.42
CA GLY A 403 3.59 -35.58 -20.85
C GLY A 403 3.09 -34.19 -21.31
N LYS A 404 3.29 -33.87 -22.60
CA LYS A 404 2.56 -32.76 -23.21
C LYS A 404 1.13 -33.22 -23.57
N GLY A 405 0.13 -32.49 -23.06
CA GLY A 405 -1.27 -32.84 -23.32
C GLY A 405 -2.26 -31.93 -22.60
N ASP A 406 -3.54 -32.22 -22.78
CA ASP A 406 -4.63 -31.31 -22.40
C ASP A 406 -5.36 -31.73 -21.10
N ASP A 407 -4.79 -32.61 -20.28
CA ASP A 407 -5.42 -32.99 -19.00
C ASP A 407 -5.62 -31.74 -18.14
N ILE A 408 -4.58 -30.87 -18.11
CA ILE A 408 -4.63 -29.57 -17.47
C ILE A 408 -3.73 -28.58 -18.20
N THR A 409 -4.19 -27.33 -18.36
CA THR A 409 -3.39 -26.23 -18.90
C THR A 409 -3.29 -25.13 -17.87
N PHE A 410 -2.07 -24.78 -17.48
CA PHE A 410 -1.83 -23.67 -16.56
C PHE A 410 -1.54 -22.39 -17.33
N LYS A 411 -2.16 -21.28 -16.94
CA LYS A 411 -1.82 -19.93 -17.40
C LYS A 411 -1.21 -19.17 -16.24
N ILE A 412 0.08 -18.84 -16.37
CA ILE A 412 0.87 -18.15 -15.35
C ILE A 412 1.09 -16.71 -15.78
N THR A 413 0.88 -15.76 -14.86
CA THR A 413 1.09 -14.32 -15.10
C THR A 413 2.55 -14.00 -15.40
N ARG A 414 2.80 -12.82 -16.00
CA ARG A 414 4.17 -12.36 -16.37
C ARG A 414 5.13 -12.30 -15.18
N GLY A 415 4.63 -12.00 -13.97
CA GLY A 415 5.44 -11.97 -12.75
C GLY A 415 5.68 -13.33 -12.08
N GLY A 416 4.93 -14.36 -12.47
CA GLY A 416 5.01 -15.70 -11.90
C GLY A 416 4.20 -15.89 -10.60
N THR A 417 3.59 -14.84 -10.07
CA THR A 417 2.90 -14.88 -8.76
C THR A 417 1.52 -15.51 -8.81
N GLU A 418 0.84 -15.42 -9.95
CA GLU A 418 -0.54 -15.92 -10.10
C GLU A 418 -0.63 -16.99 -11.18
N VAL A 419 -1.54 -17.91 -10.98
CA VAL A 419 -1.83 -19.00 -11.91
C VAL A 419 -3.32 -19.26 -11.99
N SER A 420 -3.80 -19.58 -13.17
CA SER A 420 -5.11 -20.18 -13.42
C SER A 420 -4.94 -21.51 -14.15
N ALA A 421 -5.90 -22.40 -14.00
CA ALA A 421 -5.86 -23.70 -14.63
C ALA A 421 -7.11 -23.93 -15.49
N PHE A 422 -6.95 -24.63 -16.59
CA PHE A 422 -8.04 -25.03 -17.46
C PHE A 422 -8.07 -26.56 -17.61
N CYS A 423 -9.25 -27.14 -17.51
CA CYS A 423 -9.51 -28.50 -17.97
C CYS A 423 -10.82 -28.55 -18.77
N ARG A 424 -10.99 -29.56 -19.62
CA ARG A 424 -12.18 -29.65 -20.49
C ARG A 424 -13.50 -29.78 -19.73
N GLU A 425 -13.48 -30.42 -18.57
CA GLU A 425 -14.69 -30.66 -17.76
C GLU A 425 -15.09 -29.44 -16.92
N CYS A 426 -14.12 -28.70 -16.36
CA CYS A 426 -14.39 -27.66 -15.40
C CYS A 426 -14.23 -26.22 -15.98
N GLY A 427 -13.67 -26.11 -17.20
CA GLY A 427 -13.31 -24.79 -17.76
C GLY A 427 -12.13 -24.13 -17.05
N TRP A 428 -12.10 -22.80 -17.05
CA TRP A 428 -11.08 -22.02 -16.36
C TRP A 428 -11.35 -21.92 -14.85
N ILE A 429 -10.35 -22.29 -14.07
CA ILE A 429 -10.33 -22.23 -12.60
C ILE A 429 -9.36 -21.13 -12.18
N ASN A 430 -9.84 -20.20 -11.37
CA ASN A 430 -9.05 -19.08 -10.86
C ASN A 430 -8.10 -19.50 -9.73
N MET A 431 -7.17 -18.59 -9.39
CA MET A 431 -6.19 -18.83 -8.34
C MET A 431 -6.83 -19.09 -6.97
N ASP A 432 -7.95 -18.46 -6.63
CA ASP A 432 -8.62 -18.66 -5.35
C ASP A 432 -9.03 -20.11 -5.09
N LYS A 433 -9.57 -20.77 -6.13
CA LYS A 433 -9.91 -22.20 -6.05
C LYS A 433 -8.67 -23.09 -6.02
N LEU A 434 -7.63 -22.75 -6.79
CA LEU A 434 -6.36 -23.50 -6.77
C LEU A 434 -5.65 -23.37 -5.42
N LEU A 435 -5.65 -22.17 -4.84
CA LEU A 435 -5.15 -21.91 -3.49
C LEU A 435 -5.91 -22.73 -2.44
N SER A 436 -7.25 -22.74 -2.53
CA SER A 436 -8.10 -23.51 -1.64
C SER A 436 -7.84 -25.02 -1.76
N LEU A 437 -7.58 -25.52 -2.98
CA LEU A 437 -7.18 -26.91 -3.21
C LEU A 437 -5.87 -27.25 -2.50
N CYS A 438 -4.86 -26.42 -2.67
CA CYS A 438 -3.58 -26.62 -2.01
C CYS A 438 -3.70 -26.55 -0.47
N CYS A 439 -4.52 -25.63 0.05
CA CYS A 439 -4.78 -25.54 1.49
C CYS A 439 -5.50 -26.79 2.02
N LEU A 440 -6.53 -27.28 1.31
CA LEU A 440 -7.24 -28.50 1.69
C LEU A 440 -6.29 -29.69 1.80
N TYR A 441 -5.41 -29.84 0.81
CA TYR A 441 -4.38 -30.90 0.83
C TYR A 441 -3.43 -30.77 2.03
N GLU A 442 -2.96 -29.56 2.34
CA GLU A 442 -2.13 -29.33 3.53
C GLU A 442 -2.86 -29.68 4.84
N PHE A 443 -4.16 -29.35 4.96
CA PHE A 443 -4.98 -29.74 6.10
C PHE A 443 -5.12 -31.26 6.23
N GLN A 444 -5.30 -31.96 5.10
CA GLN A 444 -5.34 -33.43 5.06
C GLN A 444 -4.00 -34.03 5.49
N CYS A 445 -2.88 -33.38 5.16
CA CYS A 445 -1.54 -33.76 5.63
C CYS A 445 -1.25 -33.36 7.08
N GLY A 446 -2.17 -32.69 7.76
CA GLY A 446 -2.02 -32.28 9.16
C GLY A 446 -1.27 -30.97 9.39
N HIS A 447 -1.13 -30.12 8.35
CA HIS A 447 -0.40 -28.85 8.44
C HIS A 447 -1.32 -27.64 8.59
N ASP A 448 -0.87 -26.62 9.32
CA ASP A 448 -1.41 -25.27 9.28
C ASP A 448 -0.99 -24.58 7.97
N VAL A 449 -1.71 -23.54 7.53
CA VAL A 449 -1.37 -22.80 6.31
C VAL A 449 -1.13 -21.32 6.54
N ALA A 450 -0.27 -20.74 5.70
CA ALA A 450 0.01 -19.29 5.66
C ALA A 450 -0.44 -18.72 4.31
N VAL A 451 -1.50 -17.90 4.32
CA VAL A 451 -2.15 -17.36 3.11
C VAL A 451 -2.24 -15.84 3.14
N PRO A 452 -2.41 -15.15 1.99
CA PRO A 452 -2.72 -13.72 1.96
C PRO A 452 -3.98 -13.38 2.77
N TYR A 453 -4.05 -12.16 3.31
CA TYR A 453 -5.21 -11.72 4.12
C TYR A 453 -6.52 -11.73 3.33
N ASP A 454 -6.44 -11.58 2.02
CA ASP A 454 -7.55 -11.55 1.08
C ASP A 454 -7.95 -12.93 0.52
N ALA A 455 -7.20 -13.98 0.85
CA ALA A 455 -7.54 -15.34 0.46
C ALA A 455 -8.98 -15.70 0.87
N PRO A 456 -9.65 -16.61 0.15
CA PRO A 456 -11.03 -17.00 0.41
C PRO A 456 -11.32 -17.35 1.86
N ALA A 457 -12.49 -16.96 2.36
CA ALA A 457 -12.94 -17.29 3.71
C ALA A 457 -13.23 -18.78 3.86
N ALA A 458 -13.65 -19.43 2.79
CA ALA A 458 -13.88 -20.87 2.73
C ALA A 458 -12.68 -21.71 3.21
N ILE A 459 -11.45 -21.15 3.12
CA ILE A 459 -10.25 -21.81 3.66
C ILE A 459 -10.32 -21.95 5.19
N ASN A 460 -10.94 -20.99 5.91
CA ASN A 460 -11.10 -21.09 7.36
C ASN A 460 -12.08 -22.21 7.72
N ASP A 461 -13.21 -22.29 6.99
CA ASP A 461 -14.22 -23.31 7.23
C ASP A 461 -13.65 -24.72 6.99
N MET A 462 -12.81 -24.87 5.96
CA MET A 462 -12.08 -26.13 5.71
C MET A 462 -11.09 -26.43 6.84
N ALA A 463 -10.34 -25.43 7.31
CA ALA A 463 -9.35 -25.60 8.37
C ALA A 463 -10.01 -26.08 9.68
N ASP A 464 -11.17 -25.50 10.03
CA ASP A 464 -11.95 -25.88 11.22
C ASP A 464 -12.35 -27.36 11.17
N GLY A 465 -12.73 -27.88 9.99
CA GLY A 465 -13.05 -29.28 9.77
C GLY A 465 -11.88 -30.25 10.00
N TYR A 466 -10.65 -29.77 9.93
CA TYR A 466 -9.42 -30.54 10.18
C TYR A 466 -8.69 -30.14 11.46
N GLU A 467 -9.27 -29.27 12.29
CA GLU A 467 -8.64 -28.70 13.49
C GLU A 467 -7.29 -28.04 13.21
N LYS A 468 -7.20 -27.26 12.10
CA LYS A 468 -6.00 -26.56 11.65
C LYS A 468 -6.19 -25.07 11.68
N ARG A 469 -5.06 -24.34 11.65
CA ARG A 469 -5.04 -22.88 11.71
C ARG A 469 -4.70 -22.28 10.34
N VAL A 470 -5.34 -21.14 10.06
CA VAL A 470 -5.05 -20.30 8.89
C VAL A 470 -4.37 -19.02 9.38
N LEU A 471 -3.09 -18.88 9.09
CA LEU A 471 -2.32 -17.66 9.38
C LEU A 471 -2.37 -16.75 8.16
N ARG A 472 -2.85 -15.51 8.35
CA ARG A 472 -3.01 -14.55 7.26
C ARG A 472 -1.96 -13.45 7.34
N TYR A 473 -1.32 -13.12 6.22
CA TYR A 473 -0.35 -12.02 6.07
C TYR A 473 -0.88 -10.93 5.14
N PRO A 474 -0.37 -9.66 5.26
CA PRO A 474 0.64 -9.15 6.18
C PRO A 474 0.14 -9.09 7.63
N VAL A 475 1.07 -9.20 8.58
CA VAL A 475 0.78 -9.07 10.02
C VAL A 475 1.42 -7.79 10.54
N GLN A 476 0.62 -6.91 11.13
CA GLN A 476 1.04 -5.58 11.60
C GLN A 476 1.98 -5.57 12.81
N ALA A 477 2.03 -6.62 13.61
CA ALA A 477 2.74 -6.57 14.90
C ALA A 477 3.98 -7.47 14.95
N LYS A 478 5.00 -7.04 15.72
CA LYS A 478 6.10 -7.89 16.17
C LYS A 478 5.53 -8.87 17.22
N THR A 479 4.95 -9.98 16.78
CA THR A 479 4.39 -11.01 17.65
C THR A 479 5.09 -12.35 17.39
N PRO A 480 5.06 -13.31 18.34
CA PRO A 480 5.53 -14.69 18.10
C PRO A 480 4.87 -15.34 16.87
N VAL A 481 3.61 -15.02 16.61
CA VAL A 481 2.86 -15.45 15.41
C VAL A 481 3.57 -15.05 14.11
N ARG A 482 4.33 -13.94 14.09
CA ARG A 482 5.04 -13.48 12.91
C ARG A 482 6.18 -14.42 12.50
N ASP A 483 6.92 -14.98 13.45
CA ASP A 483 8.02 -15.89 13.15
C ASP A 483 7.49 -17.26 12.69
N GLU A 484 6.39 -17.74 13.28
CA GLU A 484 5.66 -18.92 12.84
C GLU A 484 5.13 -18.74 11.40
N LEU A 485 4.51 -17.59 11.11
CA LEU A 485 4.01 -17.26 9.79
C LEU A 485 5.13 -17.22 8.74
N LYS A 486 6.28 -16.61 9.05
CA LYS A 486 7.45 -16.61 8.17
C LYS A 486 7.96 -18.02 7.91
N TYR A 487 8.03 -18.85 8.94
CA TYR A 487 8.46 -20.23 8.82
C TYR A 487 7.53 -21.02 7.90
N LEU A 488 6.22 -20.98 8.15
CA LEU A 488 5.21 -21.66 7.31
C LEU A 488 5.27 -21.14 5.88
N SER A 489 5.26 -19.83 5.67
CA SER A 489 5.31 -19.23 4.35
C SER A 489 6.59 -19.61 3.58
N SER A 490 7.73 -19.78 4.27
CA SER A 490 8.97 -20.24 3.63
C SER A 490 8.92 -21.71 3.19
N LYS A 491 8.08 -22.53 3.80
CA LYS A 491 7.85 -23.93 3.43
C LYS A 491 6.75 -24.09 2.38
N GLN A 492 5.75 -23.23 2.43
CA GLN A 492 4.56 -23.28 1.59
C GLN A 492 4.61 -22.25 0.46
N ILE A 493 5.73 -22.19 -0.27
CA ILE A 493 5.94 -21.24 -1.37
C ILE A 493 4.84 -21.35 -2.42
N PHE A 494 4.32 -22.57 -2.66
CA PHE A 494 3.25 -22.85 -3.59
C PHE A 494 1.91 -22.15 -3.25
N LEU A 495 1.73 -21.60 -2.06
CA LEU A 495 0.54 -20.80 -1.71
C LEU A 495 0.63 -19.33 -2.17
N ARG A 496 1.76 -18.91 -2.71
CA ARG A 496 2.03 -17.52 -3.14
C ARG A 496 2.81 -17.37 -4.44
N ASP A 497 3.15 -18.49 -5.07
CA ASP A 497 3.94 -18.55 -6.30
C ASP A 497 3.22 -19.47 -7.29
N GLY A 498 2.85 -18.94 -8.45
CA GLY A 498 2.04 -19.63 -9.43
C GLY A 498 2.75 -20.82 -10.08
N LEU A 499 4.09 -20.76 -10.23
CA LEU A 499 4.86 -21.89 -10.78
C LEU A 499 4.88 -23.05 -9.78
N PHE A 500 5.19 -22.73 -8.51
CA PHE A 500 5.19 -23.73 -7.43
C PHE A 500 3.80 -24.32 -7.22
N MET A 501 2.74 -23.51 -7.28
CA MET A 501 1.35 -23.98 -7.18
C MET A 501 1.00 -24.95 -8.31
N ALA A 502 1.37 -24.63 -9.55
CA ALA A 502 1.10 -25.51 -10.69
C ALA A 502 1.78 -26.88 -10.52
N VAL A 503 3.06 -26.91 -10.17
CA VAL A 503 3.80 -28.16 -9.93
C VAL A 503 3.26 -28.91 -8.73
N LYS A 504 2.89 -28.22 -7.63
CA LYS A 504 2.28 -28.85 -6.45
C LYS A 504 0.96 -29.53 -6.77
N ILE A 505 0.10 -28.91 -7.58
CA ILE A 505 -1.17 -29.49 -8.01
C ILE A 505 -0.93 -30.77 -8.81
N LEU A 506 0.02 -30.78 -9.74
CA LEU A 506 0.38 -32.00 -10.48
C LEU A 506 0.92 -33.08 -9.54
N GLY A 507 1.70 -32.71 -8.53
CA GLY A 507 2.16 -33.62 -7.48
C GLY A 507 1.00 -34.24 -6.69
N ILE A 508 0.02 -33.41 -6.29
CA ILE A 508 -1.19 -33.88 -5.60
C ILE A 508 -1.99 -34.86 -6.50
N MET A 509 -2.16 -34.54 -7.79
CA MET A 509 -2.80 -35.45 -8.74
C MET A 509 -2.07 -36.79 -8.81
N ARG A 510 -0.74 -36.77 -8.83
CA ARG A 510 0.09 -37.99 -8.88
C ARG A 510 -0.02 -38.81 -7.60
N GLU A 511 0.06 -38.17 -6.45
CA GLU A 511 0.06 -38.83 -5.14
C GLU A 511 -1.31 -39.44 -4.81
N THR A 512 -2.38 -38.71 -5.09
CA THR A 512 -3.74 -39.15 -4.81
C THR A 512 -4.30 -40.09 -5.89
N GLY A 513 -3.76 -40.09 -7.09
CA GLY A 513 -4.30 -40.76 -8.26
C GLY A 513 -5.63 -40.14 -8.76
N TYR A 514 -6.01 -38.98 -8.28
CA TYR A 514 -7.25 -38.29 -8.68
C TYR A 514 -7.01 -37.38 -9.89
N SER A 515 -8.01 -37.34 -10.78
CA SER A 515 -8.05 -36.32 -11.84
C SER A 515 -8.26 -34.92 -11.25
N PHE A 516 -7.87 -33.90 -11.99
CA PHE A 516 -8.04 -32.51 -11.56
C PHE A 516 -9.50 -32.14 -11.22
N PRO A 517 -10.54 -32.52 -12.03
CA PRO A 517 -11.94 -32.34 -11.67
C PRO A 517 -12.33 -33.01 -10.35
N LYS A 518 -11.80 -34.22 -10.12
CA LYS A 518 -12.06 -34.95 -8.87
C LYS A 518 -11.47 -34.25 -7.64
N LEU A 519 -10.29 -33.65 -7.77
CA LEU A 519 -9.70 -32.84 -6.68
C LEU A 519 -10.54 -31.59 -6.41
N LEU A 520 -10.98 -30.89 -7.46
CA LEU A 520 -11.82 -29.70 -7.32
C LEU A 520 -13.16 -30.01 -6.65
N SER A 521 -13.75 -31.19 -6.88
CA SER A 521 -15.02 -31.58 -6.26
C SER A 521 -14.93 -31.79 -4.73
N GLN A 522 -13.73 -31.81 -4.15
CA GLN A 522 -13.52 -31.91 -2.70
C GLN A 522 -13.54 -30.55 -2.00
N ILE A 523 -13.42 -29.45 -2.77
CA ILE A 523 -13.46 -28.09 -2.22
C ILE A 523 -14.93 -27.68 -2.07
N PRO A 524 -15.32 -27.04 -0.95
CA PRO A 524 -16.65 -26.44 -0.83
C PRO A 524 -16.97 -25.51 -2.02
N GLU A 525 -18.21 -25.47 -2.42
CA GLU A 525 -18.63 -24.52 -3.45
C GLU A 525 -18.58 -23.10 -2.88
N PHE A 526 -17.84 -22.23 -3.54
CA PHE A 526 -17.83 -20.79 -3.32
C PHE A 526 -17.47 -20.08 -4.62
N PHE A 527 -17.93 -18.85 -4.74
CA PHE A 527 -17.70 -18.01 -5.90
C PHE A 527 -17.10 -16.68 -5.44
N VAL A 528 -15.98 -16.31 -6.03
CA VAL A 528 -15.31 -15.02 -5.78
C VAL A 528 -15.42 -14.16 -7.04
N LYS A 529 -15.83 -12.91 -6.87
CA LYS A 529 -15.86 -11.93 -7.94
C LYS A 529 -15.01 -10.72 -7.53
N HIS A 530 -14.15 -10.30 -8.44
CA HIS A 530 -13.31 -9.13 -8.31
C HIS A 530 -13.80 -8.03 -9.24
N LYS A 531 -13.90 -6.80 -8.75
CA LYS A 531 -14.27 -5.63 -9.55
C LYS A 531 -13.56 -4.39 -9.03
N THR A 532 -12.94 -3.64 -9.92
CA THR A 532 -12.28 -2.39 -9.57
C THR A 532 -13.19 -1.21 -9.94
N VAL A 533 -13.40 -0.31 -9.01
CA VAL A 533 -14.26 0.88 -9.16
C VAL A 533 -13.46 2.12 -8.82
N SER A 534 -13.62 3.19 -9.61
CA SER A 534 -13.03 4.49 -9.29
C SER A 534 -13.77 5.12 -8.11
N PHE A 535 -13.06 5.34 -7.02
CA PHE A 535 -13.63 5.89 -5.80
C PHE A 535 -12.53 6.52 -4.91
N PHE A 536 -12.76 7.73 -4.47
CA PHE A 536 -11.87 8.45 -3.57
C PHE A 536 -12.36 8.33 -2.14
N SER A 537 -11.87 7.35 -1.39
CA SER A 537 -12.25 7.20 0.01
C SER A 537 -11.12 6.64 0.88
N VAL A 538 -11.10 7.09 2.12
CA VAL A 538 -10.26 6.52 3.18
C VAL A 538 -11.05 5.39 3.87
N PRO A 539 -10.42 4.35 4.41
CA PRO A 539 -11.09 3.24 5.09
C PRO A 539 -12.17 3.63 6.11
N GLU A 540 -11.99 4.74 6.81
CA GLU A 540 -12.99 5.26 7.77
C GLU A 540 -14.27 5.77 7.10
N ASP A 541 -14.16 6.34 5.90
CA ASP A 541 -15.31 6.80 5.12
C ASP A 541 -16.09 5.62 4.54
N ILE A 542 -15.38 4.53 4.19
CA ILE A 542 -16.00 3.27 3.75
C ILE A 542 -16.90 2.71 4.85
N CYS A 543 -16.46 2.72 6.11
CA CYS A 543 -17.28 2.25 7.23
C CYS A 543 -18.55 3.09 7.40
N ARG A 544 -18.49 4.40 7.16
CA ARG A 544 -19.66 5.29 7.21
C ARG A 544 -20.61 5.11 6.03
N ALA A 545 -20.09 4.68 4.91
CA ALA A 545 -20.88 4.42 3.71
C ALA A 545 -21.89 3.29 3.88
N PHE A 546 -21.69 2.45 4.87
CA PHE A 546 -22.50 1.27 5.13
C PHE A 546 -23.03 1.26 6.59
N PRO A 547 -23.84 2.27 7.00
CA PRO A 547 -24.25 2.44 8.39
C PRO A 547 -25.14 1.31 8.92
N ASN A 548 -25.76 0.53 8.03
CA ASN A 548 -26.63 -0.59 8.38
C ASN A 548 -25.90 -1.95 8.35
N ASP A 549 -24.62 -1.95 8.05
CA ASP A 549 -23.81 -3.16 7.95
C ASP A 549 -22.80 -3.21 9.09
N THR A 550 -22.50 -4.42 9.56
CA THR A 550 -21.37 -4.63 10.45
C THR A 550 -20.09 -4.64 9.61
N VAL A 551 -19.40 -3.51 9.59
CA VAL A 551 -18.15 -3.32 8.84
C VAL A 551 -16.98 -3.49 9.78
N TYR A 552 -16.10 -4.43 9.47
CA TYR A 552 -14.86 -4.66 10.20
C TYR A 552 -13.71 -4.00 9.46
N PRO A 553 -12.99 -3.05 10.07
CA PRO A 553 -11.77 -2.53 9.47
C PRO A 553 -10.78 -3.68 9.27
N SER A 554 -10.29 -3.84 8.07
CA SER A 554 -9.19 -4.75 7.78
C SER A 554 -7.90 -3.94 7.59
N HIS A 555 -6.78 -4.65 7.49
CA HIS A 555 -5.45 -4.06 7.38
C HIS A 555 -5.35 -3.01 6.25
N ASN A 556 -5.96 -3.27 5.10
CA ASN A 556 -5.98 -2.40 3.92
C ASN A 556 -7.39 -2.22 3.38
N GLY A 557 -8.36 -1.89 4.22
CA GLY A 557 -9.71 -1.71 3.76
C GLY A 557 -10.77 -2.13 4.78
N ALA A 558 -11.87 -2.67 4.31
CA ALA A 558 -12.99 -3.07 5.15
C ALA A 558 -13.54 -4.42 4.72
N VAL A 559 -13.91 -5.24 5.70
CA VAL A 559 -14.63 -6.50 5.51
C VAL A 559 -16.04 -6.36 6.03
N MET A 560 -17.01 -6.81 5.29
CA MET A 560 -18.40 -6.90 5.72
C MET A 560 -19.02 -8.24 5.33
N TYR A 561 -20.01 -8.68 6.10
CA TYR A 561 -20.78 -9.88 5.81
C TYR A 561 -22.23 -9.49 5.52
N ARG A 562 -22.72 -9.88 4.36
CA ARG A 562 -24.07 -9.55 3.88
C ARG A 562 -24.71 -10.72 3.15
N ARG A 563 -26.01 -10.97 3.36
CA ARG A 563 -26.81 -11.94 2.60
C ARG A 563 -26.15 -13.31 2.42
N GLY A 564 -25.43 -13.79 3.43
CA GLY A 564 -24.70 -15.06 3.33
C GLY A 564 -23.42 -15.03 2.51
N GLY A 565 -22.89 -13.84 2.20
CA GLY A 565 -21.61 -13.64 1.54
C GLY A 565 -20.67 -12.71 2.32
N ARG A 566 -19.40 -12.71 1.92
CA ARG A 566 -18.35 -11.82 2.41
C ARG A 566 -18.04 -10.79 1.34
N VAL A 567 -17.85 -9.55 1.75
CA VAL A 567 -17.38 -8.46 0.90
C VAL A 567 -16.09 -7.92 1.51
N LEU A 568 -15.07 -7.82 0.71
CA LEU A 568 -13.82 -7.16 1.06
C LEU A 568 -13.62 -5.96 0.15
N LEU A 569 -13.44 -4.79 0.73
CA LEU A 569 -13.15 -3.54 0.03
C LEU A 569 -11.68 -3.21 0.24
N LYS A 570 -10.94 -3.12 -0.85
CA LYS A 570 -9.51 -2.80 -0.84
C LYS A 570 -9.29 -1.48 -1.57
N PRO A 571 -9.05 -0.38 -0.86
CA PRO A 571 -8.65 0.86 -1.51
C PRO A 571 -7.33 0.67 -2.25
N SER A 572 -7.22 1.22 -3.43
CA SER A 572 -5.93 1.34 -4.11
C SER A 572 -5.05 2.36 -3.38
N GLU A 573 -3.78 2.22 -3.53
CA GLU A 573 -2.76 3.05 -2.88
C GLU A 573 -2.81 4.52 -3.27
N ASN A 574 -3.13 4.78 -4.53
CA ASN A 574 -3.32 6.14 -5.03
C ASN A 574 -4.66 6.76 -4.59
N GLY A 575 -5.48 6.05 -3.78
CA GLY A 575 -6.80 6.49 -3.35
C GLY A 575 -7.82 6.69 -4.47
N LYS A 576 -7.49 6.28 -5.71
CA LYS A 576 -8.32 6.55 -6.90
C LYS A 576 -9.28 5.42 -7.26
N THR A 577 -9.03 4.22 -6.75
CA THR A 577 -9.88 3.07 -7.01
C THR A 577 -10.05 2.21 -5.76
N ILE A 578 -11.16 1.48 -5.72
CA ILE A 578 -11.41 0.42 -4.73
C ILE A 578 -11.60 -0.87 -5.48
N GLU A 579 -10.88 -1.90 -5.10
CA GLU A 579 -11.17 -3.26 -5.50
C GLU A 579 -12.25 -3.82 -4.57
N ILE A 580 -13.36 -4.25 -5.15
CA ILE A 580 -14.43 -4.95 -4.48
C ILE A 580 -14.19 -6.45 -4.71
N VAL A 581 -14.02 -7.21 -3.65
CA VAL A 581 -13.95 -8.67 -3.69
C VAL A 581 -15.16 -9.22 -2.96
N THR A 582 -16.02 -9.95 -3.67
CA THR A 582 -17.19 -10.59 -3.06
C THR A 582 -17.06 -12.10 -3.12
N GLU A 583 -17.38 -12.77 -2.03
CA GLU A 583 -17.35 -14.22 -1.88
C GLU A 583 -18.72 -14.70 -1.37
N ALA A 584 -19.32 -15.68 -2.04
CA ALA A 584 -20.58 -16.28 -1.64
C ALA A 584 -20.66 -17.75 -2.12
N LEU A 585 -21.60 -18.52 -1.52
CA LEU A 585 -21.86 -19.91 -1.92
C LEU A 585 -22.52 -20.01 -3.31
N ASN A 586 -23.11 -18.92 -3.82
CA ASN A 586 -23.77 -18.87 -5.11
C ASN A 586 -23.18 -17.72 -5.95
N TYR A 587 -22.96 -17.99 -7.24
CA TYR A 587 -22.42 -17.02 -8.20
C TYR A 587 -23.32 -15.78 -8.33
N GLU A 588 -24.65 -15.98 -8.41
CA GLU A 588 -25.60 -14.89 -8.52
C GLU A 588 -25.51 -13.96 -7.30
N VAL A 589 -25.48 -14.52 -6.09
CA VAL A 589 -25.34 -13.76 -4.84
C VAL A 589 -24.02 -12.99 -4.81
N SER A 590 -22.91 -13.60 -5.25
CA SER A 590 -21.62 -12.92 -5.34
C SER A 590 -21.67 -11.74 -6.32
N CYS A 591 -22.35 -11.91 -7.47
CA CYS A 591 -22.55 -10.85 -8.46
C CYS A 591 -23.45 -9.73 -7.92
N GLU A 592 -24.59 -10.07 -7.32
CA GLU A 592 -25.51 -9.08 -6.73
C GLU A 592 -24.85 -8.27 -5.61
N LEU A 593 -24.10 -8.92 -4.75
CA LEU A 593 -23.31 -8.24 -3.72
C LEU A 593 -22.30 -7.24 -4.32
N CYS A 594 -21.60 -7.67 -5.37
CA CYS A 594 -20.63 -6.84 -6.05
C CYS A 594 -21.29 -5.59 -6.67
N ASP A 595 -22.41 -5.78 -7.37
CA ASP A 595 -23.13 -4.71 -8.04
C ASP A 595 -23.84 -3.78 -7.03
N ASP A 596 -24.39 -4.30 -5.93
CA ASP A 596 -24.96 -3.51 -4.83
C ASP A 596 -23.91 -2.60 -4.17
N ILE A 597 -22.74 -3.15 -3.91
CA ILE A 597 -21.63 -2.39 -3.33
C ILE A 597 -21.10 -1.33 -4.31
N GLU A 598 -20.94 -1.69 -5.59
CA GLU A 598 -20.51 -0.74 -6.61
C GLU A 598 -21.49 0.44 -6.72
N ASN A 599 -22.79 0.18 -6.79
CA ASN A 599 -23.80 1.22 -6.89
C ASN A 599 -23.74 2.15 -5.67
N LYS A 600 -23.64 1.61 -4.46
CA LYS A 600 -23.50 2.41 -3.24
C LYS A 600 -22.22 3.24 -3.22
N LEU A 601 -21.10 2.70 -3.69
CA LEU A 601 -19.85 3.44 -3.79
C LEU A 601 -19.95 4.57 -4.84
N ARG A 602 -20.62 4.32 -5.97
CA ARG A 602 -20.89 5.34 -7.00
C ARG A 602 -21.81 6.45 -6.50
N ASP A 603 -22.86 6.11 -5.78
CA ASP A 603 -23.79 7.09 -5.19
C ASP A 603 -23.04 7.99 -4.20
N LEU A 604 -22.17 7.43 -3.38
CA LEU A 604 -21.33 8.21 -2.47
C LEU A 604 -20.30 9.08 -3.21
N GLY A 605 -19.71 8.57 -4.28
CA GLY A 605 -18.82 9.34 -5.15
C GLY A 605 -19.53 10.51 -5.86
N SER A 606 -20.83 10.37 -6.16
CA SER A 606 -21.64 11.44 -6.75
C SER A 606 -22.05 12.51 -5.74
N VAL A 607 -22.11 12.18 -4.45
CA VAL A 607 -22.41 13.12 -3.35
C VAL A 607 -21.15 13.87 -2.90
N LEU A 608 -19.96 13.32 -3.21
CA LEU A 608 -18.67 13.91 -2.84
C LEU A 608 -18.02 14.73 -3.99
N ASN A 609 -18.61 14.69 -5.21
CA ASN A 609 -18.32 15.58 -6.34
C ASN A 609 -19.30 16.76 -6.35
#